data_86e1a43c6f1765304a7e3322a5d8cd70
#
_entry.id   86e1a43c6f1765304a7e3322a5d8cd70
#
_cell.length_a   1.000
_cell.length_b   1.000
_cell.length_c   1.000
_cell.angle_alpha   90.00
_cell.angle_beta   90.00
_cell.angle_gamma   90.00
#
_symmetry.space_group_name_H-M   'P 1'
#
loop_
_entity.id
_entity.type
_entity.pdbx_description
1 polymer ?
#
loop_
_entity_poly.entity_id
_entity_poly.type
_entity_poly.pdbx_seq_one_letter_code
_entity_poly.pdbx_strand_id
1 'polypeptide(L)'
;MTYWDGGLHVKKWLLGLAVAGLVGASGVHAAGYLGFRLLDFDGVLVRWIDGAGQTTVTYGFVEREVEFSDARNCKAMVPMDGLLKRSGIDRAALEREAAAAFEMWEQVADIRFEPAAPGTRPDILIGAQRDPIAFAFADVAYAKGEGSPRPIERSLVCFNPMKRWKVGFDGNLNIYDLRYTLTHEIGHAIGLDHPGPHGQIMSVHYQEGFRDLQAGDVSGAVRIYGARRDSRHAGTFAK
;
A
#
# COMPACT_ATOMS: atom_id res chain seq x y z
N MET A 1 -12.87 8.86 17.06
CA MET A 1 -13.11 7.88 15.98
C MET A 1 -12.75 8.56 14.66
N THR A 2 -11.53 8.40 14.21
CA THR A 2 -11.06 9.02 12.98
C THR A 2 -11.01 7.94 11.91
N TYR A 3 -11.89 8.05 10.93
CA TYR A 3 -11.97 7.16 9.78
C TYR A 3 -10.96 7.56 8.71
N TRP A 4 -10.35 6.57 8.08
CA TRP A 4 -9.76 6.70 6.77
C TRP A 4 -10.92 6.77 5.77
N ASP A 5 -11.36 7.98 5.40
CA ASP A 5 -12.46 8.15 4.45
C ASP A 5 -11.95 8.00 3.02
N GLY A 6 -11.97 6.76 2.55
CA GLY A 6 -11.98 6.43 1.13
C GLY A 6 -13.40 6.05 0.72
N GLY A 7 -14.26 7.05 0.45
CA GLY A 7 -15.66 6.82 0.13
C GLY A 7 -15.89 6.07 -1.17
N LEU A 8 -16.26 4.80 -1.08
CA LEU A 8 -16.93 4.09 -2.18
C LEU A 8 -18.44 4.30 -2.03
N HIS A 9 -19.04 5.02 -2.95
CA HIS A 9 -20.50 5.11 -3.09
C HIS A 9 -21.06 3.78 -3.59
N VAL A 10 -21.61 2.97 -2.69
CA VAL A 10 -22.44 1.82 -3.06
C VAL A 10 -23.88 2.31 -3.20
N LYS A 11 -24.43 2.26 -4.41
CA LYS A 11 -25.87 2.45 -4.67
C LYS A 11 -26.65 1.31 -4.05
N LYS A 12 -27.51 1.64 -3.08
CA LYS A 12 -28.51 0.73 -2.52
C LYS A 12 -29.63 0.48 -3.55
N TRP A 13 -29.88 -0.77 -3.88
CA TRP A 13 -31.15 -1.22 -4.43
C TRP A 13 -31.85 -2.08 -3.40
N LEU A 14 -33.00 -1.60 -2.92
CA LEU A 14 -33.96 -2.37 -2.14
C LEU A 14 -34.96 -2.99 -3.13
N LEU A 15 -35.08 -4.30 -3.10
CA LEU A 15 -36.30 -4.98 -3.56
C LEU A 15 -36.49 -6.25 -2.72
N GLY A 16 -37.50 -6.21 -1.88
CA GLY A 16 -37.93 -7.35 -1.12
C GLY A 16 -38.78 -8.31 -1.96
N LEU A 17 -38.61 -9.60 -1.69
CA LEU A 17 -39.67 -10.62 -1.88
C LEU A 17 -39.34 -11.82 -0.99
N ALA A 18 -40.26 -12.12 -0.10
CA ALA A 18 -40.21 -13.31 0.74
C ALA A 18 -40.77 -14.51 -0.06
N VAL A 19 -40.04 -15.61 -0.08
CA VAL A 19 -40.59 -16.94 -0.33
C VAL A 19 -39.96 -17.94 0.65
N ALA A 20 -40.82 -18.62 1.38
CA ALA A 20 -40.48 -19.67 2.33
C ALA A 20 -40.22 -21.00 1.62
N GLY A 21 -39.28 -21.77 2.14
CA GLY A 21 -39.30 -23.23 2.16
C GLY A 21 -38.34 -23.93 1.20
N LEU A 22 -37.28 -24.49 1.77
CA LEU A 22 -36.91 -25.93 1.76
C LEU A 22 -35.51 -26.08 2.33
N VAL A 23 -35.41 -26.83 3.40
CA VAL A 23 -34.15 -27.18 4.07
C VAL A 23 -33.39 -28.15 3.16
N GLY A 24 -32.45 -27.63 2.41
CA GLY A 24 -31.37 -28.39 1.80
C GLY A 24 -30.10 -28.01 2.54
N ALA A 25 -29.48 -28.99 3.24
CA ALA A 25 -28.16 -28.83 3.84
C ALA A 25 -27.12 -28.65 2.71
N SER A 26 -27.10 -27.48 2.09
CA SER A 26 -26.00 -27.06 1.24
C SER A 26 -24.91 -26.52 2.15
N GLY A 27 -23.81 -27.25 2.24
CA GLY A 27 -22.60 -26.78 2.91
C GLY A 27 -22.24 -25.38 2.40
N VAL A 28 -22.53 -24.38 3.21
CA VAL A 28 -21.97 -23.05 3.02
C VAL A 28 -20.47 -23.24 3.23
N HIS A 29 -19.74 -23.40 2.13
CA HIS A 29 -18.32 -23.15 2.16
C HIS A 29 -18.20 -21.69 2.57
N ALA A 30 -17.96 -21.44 3.84
CA ALA A 30 -17.44 -20.18 4.29
C ALA A 30 -16.16 -19.98 3.46
N ALA A 31 -16.22 -19.11 2.46
CA ALA A 31 -15.02 -18.61 1.80
C ALA A 31 -14.18 -18.06 2.93
N GLY A 32 -13.15 -18.82 3.33
CA GLY A 32 -12.31 -18.47 4.46
C GLY A 32 -11.83 -17.05 4.24
N TYR A 33 -12.06 -16.18 5.20
CA TYR A 33 -11.54 -14.81 5.20
C TYR A 33 -10.02 -14.92 5.06
N LEU A 34 -9.51 -14.62 3.86
CA LEU A 34 -8.10 -14.82 3.50
C LEU A 34 -7.16 -13.92 4.31
N GLY A 35 -7.70 -13.01 5.11
CA GLY A 35 -6.94 -12.08 5.90
C GLY A 35 -6.25 -10.98 5.08
N PHE A 36 -6.44 -10.95 3.76
CA PHE A 36 -5.95 -9.89 2.86
C PHE A 36 -6.99 -9.58 1.77
N ARG A 37 -6.82 -8.43 1.17
CA ARG A 37 -7.56 -8.02 -0.04
C ARG A 37 -6.56 -7.50 -1.06
N LEU A 38 -6.78 -7.84 -2.33
CA LEU A 38 -6.03 -7.28 -3.45
C LEU A 38 -6.70 -6.02 -3.95
N LEU A 39 -5.89 -5.07 -4.43
CA LEU A 39 -6.38 -3.86 -5.06
C LEU A 39 -7.06 -4.22 -6.38
N ASP A 40 -8.35 -3.91 -6.46
CA ASP A 40 -9.23 -4.26 -7.56
C ASP A 40 -9.91 -3.01 -8.12
N PHE A 41 -9.75 -2.79 -9.42
CA PHE A 41 -10.38 -1.71 -10.16
C PHE A 41 -11.43 -2.32 -11.11
N ASP A 42 -12.64 -2.54 -10.60
CA ASP A 42 -13.77 -3.13 -11.37
C ASP A 42 -13.42 -4.48 -12.02
N GLY A 43 -12.82 -5.39 -11.25
CA GLY A 43 -12.40 -6.72 -11.70
C GLY A 43 -10.98 -6.79 -12.27
N VAL A 44 -10.27 -5.67 -12.28
CA VAL A 44 -8.88 -5.61 -12.74
C VAL A 44 -7.94 -5.54 -11.54
N LEU A 45 -7.23 -6.63 -11.29
CA LEU A 45 -6.13 -6.65 -10.33
C LEU A 45 -4.90 -5.97 -10.94
N VAL A 46 -4.04 -5.43 -10.09
CA VAL A 46 -2.82 -4.73 -10.52
C VAL A 46 -1.60 -5.22 -9.75
N ARG A 47 -0.44 -5.19 -10.41
CA ARG A 47 0.86 -5.52 -9.79
C ARG A 47 1.99 -4.89 -10.59
N TRP A 48 3.15 -4.71 -9.98
CA TRP A 48 4.38 -4.45 -10.72
C TRP A 48 4.79 -5.70 -11.49
N ILE A 49 5.19 -5.51 -12.73
CA ILE A 49 5.69 -6.59 -13.60
C ILE A 49 7.01 -6.12 -14.19
N ASP A 50 8.07 -6.82 -13.87
CA ASP A 50 9.39 -6.63 -14.44
C ASP A 50 9.81 -7.96 -15.05
N GLY A 51 10.18 -7.98 -16.32
CA GLY A 51 10.70 -9.10 -17.11
C GLY A 51 10.52 -10.54 -16.58
N ALA A 52 11.52 -11.38 -16.77
CA ALA A 52 11.54 -12.77 -16.31
C ALA A 52 12.45 -12.90 -15.06
N GLY A 53 12.10 -12.27 -13.94
CA GLY A 53 12.94 -12.33 -12.74
C GLY A 53 12.20 -11.89 -11.48
N GLN A 54 12.97 -11.54 -10.46
CA GLN A 54 12.47 -10.86 -9.30
C GLN A 54 11.98 -9.45 -9.71
N THR A 55 10.78 -9.07 -9.29
CA THR A 55 10.24 -7.75 -9.59
C THR A 55 11.03 -6.68 -8.83
N THR A 56 11.67 -5.77 -9.55
CA THR A 56 12.38 -4.61 -8.98
C THR A 56 11.56 -3.35 -9.22
N VAL A 57 11.38 -2.55 -8.18
CA VAL A 57 10.60 -1.31 -8.18
C VAL A 57 11.45 -0.18 -7.61
N THR A 58 11.56 0.91 -8.33
CA THR A 58 12.33 2.07 -7.87
C THR A 58 11.46 3.02 -7.05
N TYR A 59 12.05 3.65 -6.03
CA TYR A 59 11.35 4.67 -5.24
C TYR A 59 12.17 5.95 -5.07
N GLY A 60 11.48 7.04 -4.81
CA GLY A 60 12.12 8.33 -4.59
C GLY A 60 11.17 9.34 -3.94
N PHE A 61 11.73 10.48 -3.56
CA PHE A 61 11.01 11.55 -2.91
C PHE A 61 10.79 12.73 -3.86
N VAL A 62 9.67 13.42 -3.67
CA VAL A 62 9.38 14.68 -4.36
C VAL A 62 10.42 15.73 -3.94
N GLU A 63 11.14 16.30 -4.91
CA GLU A 63 12.14 17.35 -4.70
C GLU A 63 11.61 18.75 -5.02
N ARG A 64 10.57 18.85 -5.85
CA ARG A 64 9.87 20.07 -6.22
C ARG A 64 8.39 19.78 -6.43
N GLU A 65 7.55 20.80 -6.41
CA GLU A 65 6.13 20.63 -6.69
C GLU A 65 5.90 19.98 -8.06
N VAL A 66 4.98 18.99 -8.07
CA VAL A 66 4.62 18.22 -9.25
C VAL A 66 3.12 17.93 -9.24
N GLU A 67 2.50 17.96 -10.43
CA GLU A 67 1.09 17.69 -10.63
C GLU A 67 0.86 16.39 -11.41
N PHE A 68 -0.23 15.69 -11.02
CA PHE A 68 -0.70 14.45 -11.64
C PHE A 68 -2.20 14.57 -11.87
N SER A 69 -2.58 15.02 -13.07
CA SER A 69 -3.99 15.27 -13.43
C SER A 69 -4.85 14.00 -13.45
N ASP A 70 -4.22 12.84 -13.60
CA ASP A 70 -4.84 11.51 -13.62
C ASP A 70 -4.90 10.86 -12.23
N ALA A 71 -4.26 11.43 -11.21
CA ALA A 71 -4.33 10.95 -9.85
C ALA A 71 -5.66 11.31 -9.19
N ARG A 72 -6.13 10.47 -8.27
CA ARG A 72 -7.38 10.70 -7.53
C ARG A 72 -7.16 11.59 -6.30
N ASN A 73 -6.18 11.26 -5.47
CA ASN A 73 -5.91 11.91 -4.18
C ASN A 73 -4.60 12.71 -4.20
N CYS A 74 -3.53 12.15 -4.78
CA CYS A 74 -2.20 12.76 -4.87
C CYS A 74 -2.05 13.66 -6.11
N LYS A 75 -3.08 14.47 -6.45
CA LYS A 75 -3.12 15.30 -7.68
C LYS A 75 -2.00 16.30 -7.80
N ALA A 76 -1.55 16.82 -6.67
CA ALA A 76 -0.41 17.72 -6.59
C ALA A 76 0.39 17.40 -5.34
N MET A 77 1.68 17.23 -5.53
CA MET A 77 2.60 16.83 -4.48
C MET A 77 3.74 17.84 -4.35
N VAL A 78 4.16 18.06 -3.11
CA VAL A 78 5.27 18.94 -2.74
C VAL A 78 6.30 18.16 -1.91
N PRO A 79 7.53 18.68 -1.74
CA PRO A 79 8.52 18.07 -0.85
C PRO A 79 8.01 17.85 0.58
N MET A 80 8.57 16.86 1.26
CA MET A 80 8.20 16.49 2.63
C MET A 80 8.65 17.49 3.71
N ASP A 81 9.46 18.50 3.37
CA ASP A 81 10.11 19.42 4.32
C ASP A 81 9.15 20.10 5.29
N GLY A 82 7.99 20.55 4.80
CA GLY A 82 6.95 21.17 5.64
C GLY A 82 6.39 20.22 6.69
N LEU A 83 6.15 18.96 6.32
CA LEU A 83 5.73 17.89 7.20
C LEU A 83 6.79 17.57 8.23
N LEU A 84 8.04 17.40 7.79
CA LEU A 84 9.18 17.06 8.63
C LEU A 84 9.41 18.13 9.70
N LYS A 85 9.46 19.41 9.29
CA LYS A 85 9.58 20.55 10.21
C LYS A 85 8.47 20.60 11.24
N ARG A 86 7.21 20.39 10.84
CA ARG A 86 6.05 20.37 11.74
C ARG A 86 6.12 19.24 12.76
N SER A 87 6.67 18.11 12.34
CA SER A 87 6.74 16.88 13.14
C SER A 87 8.01 16.78 14.00
N GLY A 88 9.01 17.63 13.77
CA GLY A 88 10.33 17.54 14.43
C GLY A 88 11.13 16.31 13.97
N ILE A 89 10.88 15.84 12.74
CA ILE A 89 11.56 14.69 12.12
C ILE A 89 12.58 15.22 11.14
N ASP A 90 13.80 14.73 11.16
CA ASP A 90 14.82 15.10 10.17
C ASP A 90 14.72 14.24 8.89
N ARG A 91 15.37 14.69 7.83
CA ARG A 91 15.38 14.00 6.53
C ARG A 91 15.98 12.59 6.63
N ALA A 92 17.04 12.43 7.40
CA ALA A 92 17.68 11.14 7.58
C ALA A 92 16.76 10.13 8.30
N ALA A 93 15.95 10.60 9.25
CA ALA A 93 14.92 9.77 9.89
C ALA A 93 13.84 9.35 8.88
N LEU A 94 13.33 10.27 8.05
CA LEU A 94 12.38 9.93 6.97
C LEU A 94 12.96 8.82 6.07
N GLU A 95 14.20 8.98 5.61
CA GLU A 95 14.85 8.03 4.70
C GLU A 95 15.04 6.66 5.37
N ARG A 96 15.43 6.61 6.64
CA ARG A 96 15.54 5.35 7.40
C ARG A 96 14.18 4.67 7.58
N GLU A 97 13.13 5.44 7.91
CA GLU A 97 11.79 4.87 8.11
C GLU A 97 11.20 4.38 6.79
N ALA A 98 11.47 5.09 5.69
CA ALA A 98 11.03 4.65 4.36
C ALA A 98 11.77 3.37 3.90
N ALA A 99 13.10 3.34 4.02
CA ALA A 99 13.88 2.14 3.70
C ALA A 99 13.40 0.92 4.50
N ALA A 100 13.18 1.09 5.81
CA ALA A 100 12.67 0.03 6.67
C ALA A 100 11.25 -0.42 6.28
N ALA A 101 10.39 0.51 5.83
CA ALA A 101 9.04 0.17 5.36
C ALA A 101 9.07 -0.67 4.07
N PHE A 102 9.93 -0.34 3.12
CA PHE A 102 10.15 -1.14 1.91
C PHE A 102 10.75 -2.51 2.23
N GLU A 103 11.76 -2.56 3.11
CA GLU A 103 12.40 -3.80 3.52
C GLU A 103 11.41 -4.80 4.13
N MET A 104 10.40 -4.36 4.87
CA MET A 104 9.36 -5.23 5.41
C MET A 104 8.66 -6.06 4.33
N TRP A 105 8.33 -5.46 3.19
CA TRP A 105 7.72 -6.16 2.06
C TRP A 105 8.71 -7.06 1.33
N GLU A 106 9.96 -6.64 1.16
CA GLU A 106 11.03 -7.44 0.55
C GLU A 106 11.35 -8.71 1.36
N GLN A 107 11.20 -8.66 2.68
CA GLN A 107 11.48 -9.79 3.55
C GLN A 107 10.49 -10.94 3.37
N VAL A 108 9.30 -10.69 2.84
CA VAL A 108 8.23 -11.69 2.75
C VAL A 108 7.87 -12.09 1.32
N ALA A 109 8.07 -11.23 0.33
CA ALA A 109 7.65 -11.46 -1.05
C ALA A 109 8.80 -11.30 -2.05
N ASP A 110 8.65 -11.87 -3.25
CA ASP A 110 9.65 -11.81 -4.33
C ASP A 110 9.56 -10.49 -5.11
N ILE A 111 9.69 -9.40 -4.36
CA ILE A 111 9.76 -8.02 -4.84
C ILE A 111 10.97 -7.35 -4.21
N ARG A 112 11.62 -6.44 -4.93
CA ARG A 112 12.77 -5.66 -4.47
C ARG A 112 12.53 -4.19 -4.70
N PHE A 113 13.01 -3.36 -3.78
CA PHE A 113 12.93 -1.91 -3.89
C PHE A 113 14.32 -1.28 -3.90
N GLU A 114 14.53 -0.34 -4.81
CA GLU A 114 15.80 0.37 -4.94
C GLU A 114 15.54 1.88 -5.02
N PRO A 115 16.37 2.72 -4.38
CA PRO A 115 16.32 4.14 -4.63
C PRO A 115 16.51 4.42 -6.13
N ALA A 116 15.68 5.27 -6.70
CA ALA A 116 15.81 5.68 -8.09
C ALA A 116 17.14 6.40 -8.34
N ALA A 117 17.76 6.15 -9.47
CA ALA A 117 18.98 6.86 -9.86
C ALA A 117 18.73 8.37 -9.98
N PRO A 118 19.70 9.22 -9.65
CA PRO A 118 19.55 10.68 -9.77
C PRO A 118 19.07 11.10 -11.17
N GLY A 119 18.05 11.94 -11.21
CA GLY A 119 17.47 12.44 -12.47
C GLY A 119 16.53 11.48 -13.20
N THR A 120 16.31 10.26 -12.67
CA THR A 120 15.31 9.34 -13.21
C THR A 120 13.97 9.50 -12.50
N ARG A 121 12.88 9.11 -13.19
CA ARG A 121 11.55 9.08 -12.58
C ARG A 121 11.40 7.77 -11.80
N PRO A 122 11.12 7.82 -10.49
CA PRO A 122 10.85 6.61 -9.70
C PRO A 122 9.51 6.00 -10.07
N ASP A 123 9.39 4.69 -9.87
CA ASP A 123 8.14 3.94 -9.98
C ASP A 123 7.17 4.32 -8.85
N ILE A 124 7.68 4.42 -7.61
CA ILE A 124 6.94 4.90 -6.45
C ILE A 124 7.50 6.27 -6.04
N LEU A 125 6.68 7.32 -6.15
CA LEU A 125 7.05 8.67 -5.76
C LEU A 125 6.38 9.05 -4.44
N ILE A 126 7.19 9.45 -3.44
CA ILE A 126 6.75 9.79 -2.08
C ILE A 126 6.84 11.30 -1.88
N GLY A 127 5.78 11.93 -1.37
CA GLY A 127 5.75 13.36 -1.11
C GLY A 127 4.64 13.78 -0.15
N ALA A 128 4.49 15.09 0.01
CA ALA A 128 3.39 15.67 0.76
C ALA A 128 2.29 16.17 -0.19
N GLN A 129 1.04 16.15 0.26
CA GLN A 129 -0.10 16.71 -0.46
C GLN A 129 0.02 18.24 -0.49
N ARG A 130 -0.15 18.86 -1.67
CA ARG A 130 -0.27 20.32 -1.77
C ARG A 130 -1.61 20.79 -1.17
N ASP A 131 -2.69 20.09 -1.52
CA ASP A 131 -4.05 20.34 -1.05
C ASP A 131 -4.47 19.20 -0.10
N PRO A 132 -4.19 19.34 1.21
CA PRO A 132 -4.19 18.19 2.11
C PRO A 132 -5.58 17.74 2.53
N ILE A 133 -5.85 16.45 2.36
CA ILE A 133 -7.04 15.74 2.86
C ILE A 133 -6.61 14.48 3.61
N ALA A 134 -7.42 14.00 4.57
CA ALA A 134 -7.16 12.81 5.40
C ALA A 134 -5.75 12.78 6.01
N PHE A 135 -5.10 11.61 6.09
CA PHE A 135 -3.75 11.44 6.63
C PHE A 135 -2.72 11.16 5.54
N ALA A 136 -2.90 10.10 4.76
CA ALA A 136 -2.07 9.74 3.64
C ALA A 136 -2.90 9.00 2.58
N PHE A 137 -2.36 8.85 1.40
CA PHE A 137 -2.94 8.06 0.31
C PHE A 137 -1.86 7.44 -0.55
N ALA A 138 -2.20 6.31 -1.16
CA ALA A 138 -1.53 5.82 -2.36
C ALA A 138 -2.46 5.91 -3.57
N ASP A 139 -1.97 6.45 -4.67
CA ASP A 139 -2.64 6.42 -5.97
C ASP A 139 -1.84 5.55 -6.93
N VAL A 140 -2.52 4.60 -7.57
CA VAL A 140 -1.91 3.64 -8.49
C VAL A 140 -2.42 3.88 -9.91
N ALA A 141 -1.52 4.14 -10.83
CA ALA A 141 -1.78 4.15 -12.26
C ALA A 141 -1.28 2.83 -12.87
N TYR A 142 -2.09 2.23 -13.74
CA TYR A 142 -1.78 0.94 -14.36
C TYR A 142 -2.03 0.96 -15.86
N ALA A 143 -1.38 0.06 -16.59
CA ALA A 143 -1.45 -0.03 -18.04
C ALA A 143 -2.88 -0.26 -18.53
N LYS A 144 -3.24 0.43 -19.61
CA LYS A 144 -4.48 0.16 -20.36
C LYS A 144 -4.37 -1.17 -21.10
N GLY A 145 -5.48 -1.83 -21.36
CA GLY A 145 -5.50 -3.07 -22.13
C GLY A 145 -6.50 -4.08 -21.58
N GLU A 146 -6.35 -5.33 -22.00
CA GLU A 146 -7.18 -6.45 -21.56
C GLU A 146 -6.43 -7.32 -20.56
N GLY A 147 -7.17 -8.15 -19.82
CA GLY A 147 -6.62 -9.10 -18.84
C GLY A 147 -6.45 -8.55 -17.43
N SER A 148 -6.10 -9.47 -16.54
CA SER A 148 -5.85 -9.21 -15.11
C SER A 148 -4.86 -10.28 -14.59
N PRO A 149 -3.81 -9.93 -13.82
CA PRO A 149 -3.48 -8.58 -13.38
C PRO A 149 -2.86 -7.72 -14.48
N ARG A 150 -3.03 -6.38 -14.37
CA ARG A 150 -2.36 -5.40 -15.24
C ARG A 150 -1.12 -4.82 -14.59
N PRO A 151 -0.10 -4.46 -15.39
CA PRO A 151 1.09 -3.81 -14.88
C PRO A 151 0.77 -2.46 -14.23
N ILE A 152 1.28 -2.24 -13.03
CA ILE A 152 1.38 -0.90 -12.45
C ILE A 152 2.44 -0.13 -13.24
N GLU A 153 2.15 1.12 -13.61
CA GLU A 153 3.05 2.01 -14.33
C GLU A 153 3.63 3.12 -13.44
N ARG A 154 2.91 3.44 -12.36
CA ARG A 154 3.30 4.46 -11.38
C ARG A 154 2.47 4.30 -10.11
N SER A 155 3.11 4.54 -8.98
CA SER A 155 2.41 4.76 -7.72
C SER A 155 2.85 6.08 -7.08
N LEU A 156 1.90 6.79 -6.47
CA LEU A 156 2.13 8.02 -5.73
C LEU A 156 1.75 7.77 -4.28
N VAL A 157 2.63 8.10 -3.35
CA VAL A 157 2.36 8.04 -1.91
C VAL A 157 2.44 9.45 -1.34
N CYS A 158 1.32 10.01 -0.89
CA CYS A 158 1.25 11.39 -0.47
C CYS A 158 0.68 11.58 0.94
N PHE A 159 1.45 12.26 1.77
CA PHE A 159 1.18 12.52 3.19
C PHE A 159 0.58 13.89 3.42
N ASN A 160 -0.31 14.01 4.39
CA ASN A 160 -0.87 15.31 4.78
C ASN A 160 0.16 16.12 5.59
N PRO A 161 0.69 17.24 5.05
CA PRO A 161 1.70 18.06 5.73
C PRO A 161 1.12 18.90 6.88
N MET A 162 -0.20 18.97 7.02
CA MET A 162 -0.87 19.68 8.12
C MET A 162 -1.01 18.81 9.37
N LYS A 163 -0.82 17.51 9.25
CA LYS A 163 -0.78 16.57 10.38
C LYS A 163 0.62 16.53 10.99
N ARG A 164 0.69 16.16 12.26
CA ARG A 164 1.95 15.77 12.91
C ARG A 164 2.14 14.28 12.75
N TRP A 165 3.38 13.90 12.58
CA TRP A 165 3.83 12.52 12.43
C TRP A 165 4.84 12.21 13.52
N LYS A 166 5.07 10.95 13.83
CA LYS A 166 6.07 10.51 14.80
C LYS A 166 6.89 9.33 14.26
N VAL A 167 7.99 9.07 14.91
CA VAL A 167 8.80 7.86 14.72
C VAL A 167 8.70 7.05 16.00
N GLY A 168 8.19 5.83 15.89
CA GLY A 168 7.93 4.94 17.02
C GLY A 168 6.54 5.07 17.61
N PHE A 169 6.20 4.10 18.45
CA PHE A 169 4.92 4.02 19.14
C PHE A 169 5.02 4.64 20.54
N ASP A 170 4.06 5.48 20.90
CA ASP A 170 3.98 6.16 22.21
C ASP A 170 2.57 6.10 22.83
N GLY A 171 1.64 5.34 22.20
CA GLY A 171 0.26 5.22 22.63
C GLY A 171 -0.67 6.35 22.17
N ASN A 172 -0.14 7.41 21.55
CA ASN A 172 -0.96 8.50 21.02
C ASN A 172 -1.46 8.20 19.60
N LEU A 173 -2.65 7.64 19.50
CA LEU A 173 -3.27 7.27 18.22
C LEU A 173 -3.73 8.46 17.36
N ASN A 174 -3.61 9.70 17.85
CA ASN A 174 -3.92 10.91 17.06
C ASN A 174 -2.72 11.40 16.22
N ILE A 175 -1.51 10.87 16.50
CA ILE A 175 -0.29 11.15 15.76
C ILE A 175 0.22 9.82 15.23
N TYR A 176 0.22 9.66 13.91
CA TYR A 176 0.55 8.39 13.28
C TYR A 176 2.06 8.18 13.17
N ASP A 177 2.49 6.94 13.36
CA ASP A 177 3.87 6.53 13.11
C ASP A 177 4.18 6.55 11.62
N LEU A 178 5.31 7.15 11.28
CA LEU A 178 5.71 7.36 9.90
C LEU A 178 5.99 6.04 9.18
N ARG A 179 6.73 5.10 9.82
CA ARG A 179 7.02 3.79 9.21
C ARG A 179 5.75 2.96 9.02
N TYR A 180 4.88 2.90 10.04
CA TYR A 180 3.61 2.18 9.93
C TYR A 180 2.81 2.68 8.73
N THR A 181 2.67 4.02 8.59
CA THR A 181 1.91 4.60 7.50
C THR A 181 2.60 4.40 6.15
N LEU A 182 3.94 4.54 6.08
CA LEU A 182 4.69 4.22 4.86
C LEU A 182 4.48 2.76 4.45
N THR A 183 4.59 1.81 5.39
CA THR A 183 4.35 0.39 5.10
C THR A 183 2.95 0.15 4.57
N HIS A 184 1.92 0.79 5.17
CA HIS A 184 0.54 0.72 4.72
C HIS A 184 0.37 1.25 3.29
N GLU A 185 0.84 2.46 3.01
CA GLU A 185 0.70 3.08 1.68
C GLU A 185 1.54 2.35 0.62
N ILE A 186 2.71 1.81 0.97
CA ILE A 186 3.49 0.94 0.08
C ILE A 186 2.71 -0.33 -0.24
N GLY A 187 1.98 -0.90 0.72
CA GLY A 187 1.10 -2.04 0.47
C GLY A 187 0.08 -1.76 -0.63
N HIS A 188 -0.57 -0.58 -0.61
CA HIS A 188 -1.42 -0.14 -1.72
C HIS A 188 -0.63 0.05 -3.02
N ALA A 189 0.54 0.69 -2.94
CA ALA A 189 1.40 0.96 -4.08
C ALA A 189 1.89 -0.32 -4.78
N ILE A 190 1.83 -1.48 -4.11
CA ILE A 190 2.18 -2.79 -4.68
C ILE A 190 0.97 -3.69 -4.99
N GLY A 191 -0.25 -3.20 -4.83
CA GLY A 191 -1.46 -3.92 -5.25
C GLY A 191 -2.29 -4.56 -4.15
N LEU A 192 -2.11 -4.16 -2.89
CA LEU A 192 -2.95 -4.57 -1.76
C LEU A 192 -4.05 -3.54 -1.46
N ASP A 193 -5.16 -4.00 -0.90
CA ASP A 193 -6.27 -3.17 -0.41
C ASP A 193 -6.58 -3.50 1.05
N HIS A 194 -7.46 -2.72 1.67
CA HIS A 194 -7.87 -2.91 3.05
C HIS A 194 -8.66 -4.22 3.23
N PRO A 195 -8.17 -5.19 4.00
CA PRO A 195 -8.92 -6.44 4.25
C PRO A 195 -10.04 -6.27 5.27
N GLY A 196 -9.94 -5.28 6.13
CA GLY A 196 -10.90 -5.03 7.21
C GLY A 196 -10.48 -3.88 8.12
N PRO A 197 -11.21 -3.63 9.21
CA PRO A 197 -10.98 -2.46 10.06
C PRO A 197 -9.72 -2.56 10.93
N HIS A 198 -9.34 -3.76 11.38
CA HIS A 198 -8.27 -3.97 12.35
C HIS A 198 -7.49 -5.27 12.10
N GLY A 199 -6.33 -5.41 12.76
CA GLY A 199 -5.59 -6.66 12.91
C GLY A 199 -4.40 -6.83 11.98
N GLN A 200 -4.15 -5.89 11.09
CA GLN A 200 -3.05 -5.92 10.11
C GLN A 200 -2.55 -4.52 9.80
N ILE A 201 -1.36 -4.41 9.19
CA ILE A 201 -0.85 -3.12 8.69
C ILE A 201 -1.80 -2.55 7.63
N MET A 202 -2.30 -3.39 6.71
CA MET A 202 -3.26 -3.00 5.67
C MET A 202 -4.68 -2.74 6.17
N SER A 203 -4.94 -2.79 7.48
CA SER A 203 -6.26 -2.47 8.03
C SER A 203 -6.57 -0.99 7.93
N VAL A 204 -7.88 -0.65 7.85
CA VAL A 204 -8.37 0.74 7.70
C VAL A 204 -7.96 1.63 8.86
N HIS A 205 -7.89 1.09 10.09
CA HIS A 205 -7.61 1.89 11.27
C HIS A 205 -6.15 1.75 11.72
N TYR A 206 -5.51 2.90 11.93
CA TYR A 206 -4.21 2.96 12.57
C TYR A 206 -4.25 2.37 13.98
N GLN A 207 -3.24 1.60 14.33
CA GLN A 207 -3.10 0.98 15.65
C GLN A 207 -1.63 0.80 16.02
N GLU A 208 -1.35 0.78 17.32
CA GLU A 208 0.01 0.60 17.84
C GLU A 208 0.20 -0.76 18.54
N GLY A 209 -0.54 -1.77 18.11
CA GLY A 209 -0.38 -3.14 18.60
C GLY A 209 0.80 -3.89 17.99
N PHE A 210 1.20 -3.50 16.78
CA PHE A 210 2.31 -4.10 16.03
C PHE A 210 2.81 -3.11 14.98
N ARG A 211 4.08 -3.21 14.65
CA ARG A 211 4.76 -2.40 13.63
C ARG A 211 5.24 -3.22 12.44
N ASP A 212 5.13 -4.55 12.54
CA ASP A 212 5.54 -5.51 11.53
C ASP A 212 4.33 -6.00 10.72
N LEU A 213 4.58 -6.57 9.53
CA LEU A 213 3.56 -7.20 8.70
C LEU A 213 2.91 -8.36 9.45
N GLN A 214 1.59 -8.42 9.40
CA GLN A 214 0.82 -9.50 9.99
C GLN A 214 0.53 -10.58 8.95
N ALA A 215 0.01 -11.73 9.39
CA ALA A 215 -0.16 -12.90 8.54
C ALA A 215 -0.95 -12.65 7.24
N GLY A 216 -1.95 -11.76 7.28
CA GLY A 216 -2.70 -11.39 6.09
C GLY A 216 -1.92 -10.47 5.15
N ASP A 217 -1.17 -9.49 5.69
CA ASP A 217 -0.29 -8.64 4.88
C ASP A 217 0.71 -9.50 4.11
N VAL A 218 1.37 -10.43 4.82
CA VAL A 218 2.32 -11.39 4.23
C VAL A 218 1.65 -12.26 3.16
N SER A 219 0.48 -12.82 3.47
CA SER A 219 -0.27 -13.68 2.53
C SER A 219 -0.67 -12.93 1.27
N GLY A 220 -1.07 -11.66 1.40
CA GLY A 220 -1.42 -10.80 0.28
C GLY A 220 -0.23 -10.51 -0.62
N ALA A 221 0.91 -10.11 -0.06
CA ALA A 221 2.14 -9.85 -0.81
C ALA A 221 2.65 -11.11 -1.52
N VAL A 222 2.67 -12.24 -0.83
CA VAL A 222 3.05 -13.55 -1.41
C VAL A 222 2.07 -13.97 -2.52
N ARG A 223 0.77 -13.67 -2.37
CA ARG A 223 -0.21 -13.96 -3.42
C ARG A 223 0.06 -13.21 -4.72
N ILE A 224 0.59 -11.98 -4.62
CA ILE A 224 0.86 -11.12 -5.79
C ILE A 224 2.22 -11.45 -6.42
N TYR A 225 3.27 -11.58 -5.60
CA TYR A 225 4.66 -11.62 -6.08
C TYR A 225 5.35 -12.98 -5.89
N GLY A 226 4.72 -13.94 -5.21
CA GLY A 226 5.37 -15.15 -4.74
C GLY A 226 6.12 -14.93 -3.42
N ALA A 227 6.49 -16.02 -2.76
CA ALA A 227 7.33 -15.93 -1.56
C ALA A 227 8.75 -15.49 -1.93
N ARG A 228 9.40 -14.78 -1.01
CA ARG A 228 10.80 -14.38 -1.14
C ARG A 228 11.65 -15.60 -1.51
N ARG A 229 12.46 -15.47 -2.54
CA ARG A 229 13.45 -16.49 -2.91
C ARG A 229 14.70 -16.33 -2.06
N ASP A 230 15.03 -17.34 -1.28
CA ASP A 230 16.33 -17.37 -0.61
C ASP A 230 17.44 -17.43 -1.64
N SER A 231 18.25 -16.40 -1.72
CA SER A 231 19.42 -16.32 -2.63
C SER A 231 20.49 -17.43 -2.38
N ARG A 232 20.30 -18.27 -1.36
CA ARG A 232 21.21 -19.35 -0.97
C ARG A 232 21.09 -20.63 -1.78
N HIS A 233 20.11 -20.77 -2.67
CA HIS A 233 19.92 -22.01 -3.48
C HIS A 233 20.25 -21.87 -4.96
N ALA A 234 20.78 -20.75 -5.42
CA ALA A 234 21.21 -20.57 -6.84
C ALA A 234 22.59 -21.18 -7.18
N GLY A 235 23.20 -21.90 -6.27
CA GLY A 235 24.62 -22.31 -6.36
C GLY A 235 24.88 -23.80 -6.33
N THR A 236 23.99 -24.74 -6.71
CA THR A 236 24.33 -26.16 -6.67
C THR A 236 23.56 -27.02 -7.69
N PHE A 237 23.58 -26.68 -8.96
CA PHE A 237 23.38 -27.68 -10.04
C PHE A 237 24.22 -27.30 -11.26
N ALA A 238 25.53 -27.41 -11.11
CA ALA A 238 26.44 -27.57 -12.25
C ALA A 238 27.24 -28.84 -11.98
N LYS A 239 26.79 -29.94 -12.54
CA LYS A 239 27.58 -31.14 -12.87
C LYS A 239 27.08 -31.70 -14.16
#